data_75e423748b7214aa4919e36a5484e1dc
#
_entry.id   75e423748b7214aa4919e36a5484e1dc
#
_cell.length_a   1.000
_cell.length_b   1.000
_cell.length_c   1.000
_cell.angle_alpha   90.00
_cell.angle_beta   90.00
_cell.angle_gamma   90.00
#
_symmetry.space_group_name_H-M   'P 1'
#
loop_
_entity.id
_entity.type
_entity.pdbx_description
1 polymer ?
#
loop_
_entity_poly.entity_id
_entity_poly.type
_entity_poly.pdbx_seq_one_letter_code
_entity_poly.pdbx_strand_id
1 'polypeptide(L)'
;MIAANPLATTLDRQADWELDFYSRPILEPDGKKRWELLISSTPCPEGGDPFRYARRCPAGDVNSTWLASALRDALTNAEAEGWRPPRRLRSWRSAMRTMVQRAAAELQIEMVPSRRTYALIDWMEERSREVYPKEEGYMAGPLAPPPAPLSTPAVPLPEAVRGDAWTWATLPLGSLAEAGEWPLGFNGLLPIHPGMDPDQPIPGLRLFSPTRALALAGWLGGLEPVRLRIDGRQLILDAGQDDSWLVTDLDAEGAKAAHHAFTTTRQHTQGLQFIAVQTTPDNPRFEGFWMLRDQPDP
;
A
#
# COMPACT_ATOMS: atom_id res chain seq x y z
N MET A 1 18.94 -42.33 -23.07
CA MET A 1 17.78 -41.57 -22.50
C MET A 1 18.17 -41.11 -21.09
N ILE A 2 18.64 -39.88 -20.99
CA ILE A 2 18.98 -39.27 -19.71
C ILE A 2 17.73 -38.49 -19.32
N ALA A 3 17.07 -38.92 -18.23
CA ALA A 3 15.92 -38.25 -17.68
C ALA A 3 16.36 -36.86 -17.18
N ALA A 4 15.80 -35.82 -17.76
CA ALA A 4 15.92 -34.45 -17.24
C ALA A 4 15.18 -34.39 -15.90
N ASN A 5 15.93 -34.16 -14.84
CA ASN A 5 15.42 -33.86 -13.52
C ASN A 5 14.86 -32.42 -13.56
N PRO A 6 13.57 -32.16 -13.38
CA PRO A 6 13.07 -30.82 -13.23
C PRO A 6 13.40 -30.38 -11.80
N LEU A 7 14.57 -29.80 -11.59
CA LEU A 7 14.80 -28.91 -10.48
C LEU A 7 13.86 -27.72 -10.70
N ALA A 8 12.66 -27.84 -10.17
CA ALA A 8 11.78 -26.71 -9.94
C ALA A 8 12.60 -25.72 -9.09
N THR A 9 13.05 -24.67 -9.72
CA THR A 9 13.59 -23.49 -9.03
C THR A 9 12.44 -22.97 -8.21
N THR A 10 12.39 -23.34 -6.94
CA THR A 10 11.46 -22.75 -5.96
C THR A 10 11.88 -21.30 -5.87
N LEU A 11 11.17 -20.43 -6.55
CA LEU A 11 11.36 -18.99 -6.44
C LEU A 11 11.14 -18.68 -4.96
N ASP A 12 12.18 -18.23 -4.31
CA ASP A 12 12.23 -17.92 -2.90
C ASP A 12 11.57 -16.54 -2.68
N ARG A 13 10.25 -16.51 -2.89
CA ARG A 13 9.44 -15.29 -2.87
C ARG A 13 9.28 -14.82 -1.43
N GLN A 14 9.69 -13.60 -1.16
CA GLN A 14 9.43 -12.93 0.11
C GLN A 14 8.78 -11.57 -0.13
N ALA A 15 7.63 -11.35 0.51
CA ALA A 15 6.90 -10.09 0.47
C ALA A 15 6.34 -9.77 1.86
N ASP A 16 6.07 -8.50 2.10
CA ASP A 16 5.24 -8.10 3.23
C ASP A 16 3.79 -8.53 2.95
N TRP A 17 2.98 -8.67 4.00
CA TRP A 17 1.55 -8.96 3.86
C TRP A 17 0.71 -7.74 4.18
N GLU A 18 -0.40 -7.64 3.48
CA GLU A 18 -1.46 -6.67 3.67
C GLU A 18 -2.69 -7.41 4.20
N LEU A 19 -3.28 -6.93 5.29
CA LEU A 19 -4.36 -7.62 6.00
C LEU A 19 -5.58 -6.74 6.21
N ASP A 20 -6.76 -7.28 5.90
CA ASP A 20 -8.05 -6.78 6.35
C ASP A 20 -8.84 -7.88 7.08
N PHE A 21 -9.28 -7.58 8.31
CA PHE A 21 -10.16 -8.45 9.08
C PHE A 21 -11.38 -7.65 9.51
N TYR A 22 -12.50 -7.82 8.77
CA TYR A 22 -13.69 -7.02 9.00
C TYR A 22 -14.97 -7.71 8.49
N SER A 23 -16.13 -7.11 8.81
CA SER A 23 -17.41 -7.57 8.34
C SER A 23 -17.62 -7.28 6.85
N ARG A 24 -18.29 -8.21 6.15
CA ARG A 24 -18.62 -8.12 4.72
C ARG A 24 -20.12 -7.84 4.52
N PRO A 25 -20.52 -7.38 3.30
CA PRO A 25 -21.92 -7.08 2.97
C PRO A 25 -22.75 -8.34 2.77
N ILE A 26 -22.68 -9.27 3.70
CA ILE A 26 -23.38 -10.56 3.65
C ILE A 26 -23.98 -10.83 5.03
N LEU A 27 -25.27 -11.18 5.07
CA LEU A 27 -25.91 -11.71 6.26
C LEU A 27 -25.84 -13.24 6.25
N GLU A 28 -25.33 -13.79 7.34
CA GLU A 28 -25.35 -15.22 7.59
C GLU A 28 -26.78 -15.65 8.00
N PRO A 29 -27.11 -16.95 7.93
CA PRO A 29 -28.44 -17.45 8.29
C PRO A 29 -28.91 -17.08 9.71
N ASP A 30 -27.98 -16.81 10.62
CA ASP A 30 -28.27 -16.34 11.99
C ASP A 30 -28.55 -14.83 12.08
N GLY A 31 -28.59 -14.12 10.95
CA GLY A 31 -28.85 -12.68 10.87
C GLY A 31 -27.64 -11.79 11.21
N LYS A 32 -26.47 -12.36 11.47
CA LYS A 32 -25.25 -11.60 11.72
C LYS A 32 -24.47 -11.33 10.44
N LYS A 33 -23.69 -10.24 10.44
CA LYS A 33 -22.77 -9.96 9.34
C LYS A 33 -21.65 -10.99 9.30
N ARG A 34 -21.31 -11.43 8.08
CA ARG A 34 -20.13 -12.28 7.83
C ARG A 34 -18.87 -11.51 8.20
N TRP A 35 -17.99 -12.13 8.94
CA TRP A 35 -16.63 -11.66 9.14
C TRP A 35 -15.66 -12.47 8.27
N GLU A 36 -14.67 -11.78 7.73
CA GLU A 36 -13.70 -12.40 6.83
C GLU A 36 -12.32 -11.79 7.03
N LEU A 37 -11.33 -12.68 7.13
CA LEU A 37 -9.93 -12.34 7.03
C LEU A 37 -9.53 -12.40 5.56
N LEU A 38 -8.95 -11.32 5.06
CA LEU A 38 -8.28 -11.26 3.76
C LEU A 38 -6.81 -10.91 3.97
N ILE A 39 -5.93 -11.66 3.30
CA ILE A 39 -4.50 -11.41 3.26
C ILE A 39 -4.07 -11.40 1.80
N SER A 40 -3.34 -10.36 1.40
CA SER A 40 -2.61 -10.32 0.14
C SER A 40 -1.13 -10.09 0.43
N SER A 41 -0.22 -10.72 -0.32
CA SER A 41 1.16 -10.24 -0.31
C SER A 41 1.23 -8.86 -0.96
N THR A 42 2.19 -8.03 -0.55
CA THR A 42 2.56 -6.86 -1.35
C THR A 42 2.99 -7.32 -2.73
N PRO A 43 2.80 -6.48 -3.76
CA PRO A 43 3.24 -6.82 -5.10
C PRO A 43 4.75 -7.15 -5.12
N CYS A 44 5.12 -8.21 -5.83
CA CYS A 44 6.53 -8.58 -6.02
C CYS A 44 7.16 -7.77 -7.14
N PRO A 45 8.35 -7.18 -6.94
CA PRO A 45 9.08 -6.49 -8.00
C PRO A 45 9.37 -7.38 -9.22
N GLU A 46 9.55 -8.68 -8.99
CA GLU A 46 9.80 -9.68 -10.03
C GLU A 46 8.52 -10.03 -10.83
N GLY A 47 7.38 -9.46 -10.46
CA GLY A 47 6.08 -9.75 -11.08
C GLY A 47 5.46 -11.07 -10.58
N GLY A 48 4.35 -11.44 -11.23
CA GLY A 48 3.54 -12.60 -10.87
C GLY A 48 2.38 -12.25 -9.94
N ASP A 49 1.49 -13.23 -9.77
CA ASP A 49 0.31 -13.04 -8.93
C ASP A 49 0.70 -12.95 -7.44
N PRO A 50 0.10 -12.04 -6.69
CA PRO A 50 0.30 -11.97 -5.25
C PRO A 50 -0.28 -13.22 -4.57
N PHE A 51 0.33 -13.63 -3.46
CA PHE A 51 -0.30 -14.59 -2.56
C PHE A 51 -1.61 -13.99 -2.05
N ARG A 52 -2.69 -14.77 -2.08
CA ARG A 52 -4.02 -14.37 -1.60
C ARG A 52 -4.60 -15.44 -0.70
N TYR A 53 -5.05 -15.06 0.48
CA TYR A 53 -5.69 -15.95 1.43
C TYR A 53 -6.97 -15.33 1.98
N ALA A 54 -8.08 -16.06 1.94
CA ALA A 54 -9.37 -15.64 2.49
C ALA A 54 -9.90 -16.70 3.45
N ARG A 55 -10.36 -16.28 4.63
CA ARG A 55 -10.99 -17.17 5.62
C ARG A 55 -12.18 -16.50 6.31
N ARG A 56 -13.32 -17.18 6.29
CA ARG A 56 -14.52 -16.73 7.02
C ARG A 56 -14.33 -16.96 8.52
N CYS A 57 -14.77 -16.00 9.32
CA CYS A 57 -14.77 -16.05 10.77
C CYS A 57 -16.22 -16.05 11.27
N PRO A 58 -16.63 -17.02 12.10
CA PRO A 58 -17.92 -16.95 12.78
C PRO A 58 -18.01 -15.67 13.61
N ALA A 59 -19.16 -14.99 13.60
CA ALA A 59 -19.32 -13.72 14.30
C ALA A 59 -19.07 -13.81 15.82
N GLY A 60 -19.23 -14.99 16.42
CA GLY A 60 -18.90 -15.25 17.82
C GLY A 60 -17.42 -15.42 18.13
N ASP A 61 -16.60 -15.65 17.10
CA ASP A 61 -15.18 -15.98 17.23
C ASP A 61 -14.26 -14.81 16.83
N VAL A 62 -14.82 -13.62 16.66
CA VAL A 62 -14.05 -12.42 16.30
C VAL A 62 -13.16 -11.98 17.46
N ASN A 63 -11.98 -12.57 17.53
CA ASN A 63 -10.98 -12.32 18.58
C ASN A 63 -9.54 -12.59 18.07
N SER A 64 -8.54 -12.21 18.87
CA SER A 64 -7.12 -12.36 18.50
C SER A 64 -6.67 -13.83 18.44
N THR A 65 -7.28 -14.73 19.19
CA THR A 65 -6.93 -16.17 19.19
C THR A 65 -7.32 -16.82 17.88
N TRP A 66 -8.55 -16.57 17.42
CA TRP A 66 -9.00 -17.02 16.11
C TRP A 66 -8.12 -16.45 15.00
N LEU A 67 -7.83 -15.14 15.08
CA LEU A 67 -7.00 -14.46 14.08
C LEU A 67 -5.59 -15.05 14.04
N ALA A 68 -4.95 -15.31 15.19
CA ALA A 68 -3.65 -15.98 15.25
C ALA A 68 -3.66 -17.37 14.63
N SER A 69 -4.74 -18.15 14.87
CA SER A 69 -4.92 -19.44 14.20
C SER A 69 -5.04 -19.30 12.68
N ALA A 70 -5.84 -18.34 12.22
CA ALA A 70 -6.01 -18.10 10.80
C ALA A 70 -4.73 -17.61 10.11
N LEU A 71 -3.91 -16.81 10.81
CA LEU A 71 -2.59 -16.40 10.32
C LEU A 71 -1.62 -17.59 10.20
N ARG A 72 -1.63 -18.54 11.15
CA ARG A 72 -0.82 -19.78 11.05
C ARG A 72 -1.22 -20.59 9.82
N ASP A 73 -2.52 -20.73 9.58
CA ASP A 73 -3.01 -21.46 8.40
C ASP A 73 -2.59 -20.73 7.11
N ALA A 74 -2.65 -19.38 7.10
CA ALA A 74 -2.18 -18.60 5.96
C ALA A 74 -0.68 -18.78 5.71
N LEU A 75 0.15 -18.83 6.76
CA LEU A 75 1.59 -19.11 6.64
C LEU A 75 1.85 -20.50 6.05
N THR A 76 1.12 -21.51 6.49
CA THR A 76 1.22 -22.88 5.96
C THR A 76 0.84 -22.94 4.47
N ASN A 77 -0.24 -22.24 4.08
CA ASN A 77 -0.64 -22.17 2.68
C ASN A 77 0.40 -21.42 1.82
N ALA A 78 0.93 -20.33 2.33
CA ALA A 78 1.95 -19.56 1.65
C ALA A 78 3.22 -20.39 1.42
N GLU A 79 3.66 -21.13 2.43
CA GLU A 79 4.82 -22.03 2.33
C GLU A 79 4.60 -23.11 1.27
N ALA A 80 3.41 -23.71 1.22
CA ALA A 80 3.03 -24.70 0.21
C ALA A 80 3.05 -24.14 -1.23
N GLU A 81 2.85 -22.83 -1.39
CA GLU A 81 2.95 -22.10 -2.67
C GLU A 81 4.36 -21.54 -2.95
N GLY A 82 5.36 -21.84 -2.10
CA GLY A 82 6.74 -21.40 -2.27
C GLY A 82 7.04 -19.97 -1.78
N TRP A 83 6.20 -19.42 -0.88
CA TRP A 83 6.44 -18.14 -0.25
C TRP A 83 7.15 -18.29 1.09
N ARG A 84 8.07 -17.39 1.38
CA ARG A 84 8.64 -17.24 2.72
C ARG A 84 7.67 -16.50 3.64
N PRO A 85 7.77 -16.69 4.96
CA PRO A 85 7.03 -15.89 5.93
C PRO A 85 7.27 -14.38 5.70
N PRO A 86 6.21 -13.55 5.85
CA PRO A 86 6.34 -12.11 5.71
C PRO A 86 7.20 -11.54 6.86
N ARG A 87 7.95 -10.48 6.59
CA ARG A 87 8.63 -9.71 7.64
C ARG A 87 7.65 -8.83 8.38
N ARG A 88 6.71 -8.25 7.64
CA ARG A 88 5.74 -7.27 8.12
C ARG A 88 4.34 -7.60 7.68
N LEU A 89 3.40 -7.22 8.53
CA LEU A 89 1.97 -7.29 8.29
C LEU A 89 1.40 -5.87 8.34
N ARG A 90 0.97 -5.32 7.21
CA ARG A 90 0.31 -4.02 7.15
C ARG A 90 -1.19 -4.17 7.36
N SER A 91 -1.77 -3.30 8.18
CA SER A 91 -3.21 -3.21 8.36
C SER A 91 -3.64 -1.75 8.54
N TRP A 92 -4.69 -1.37 7.85
CA TRP A 92 -5.17 0.01 7.82
C TRP A 92 -6.32 0.30 8.78
N ARG A 93 -7.07 -0.73 9.23
CA ARG A 93 -8.22 -0.51 10.11
C ARG A 93 -7.82 -0.25 11.54
N SER A 94 -7.99 1.00 12.00
CA SER A 94 -7.73 1.40 13.39
C SER A 94 -8.54 0.59 14.39
N ALA A 95 -9.82 0.30 14.09
CA ALA A 95 -10.70 -0.50 14.95
C ALA A 95 -10.19 -1.93 15.22
N MET A 96 -9.41 -2.51 14.29
CA MET A 96 -8.87 -3.86 14.41
C MET A 96 -7.42 -3.89 14.89
N ARG A 97 -6.79 -2.75 15.05
CA ARG A 97 -5.35 -2.60 15.34
C ARG A 97 -4.87 -3.48 16.49
N THR A 98 -5.51 -3.38 17.65
CA THR A 98 -5.08 -4.14 18.85
C THR A 98 -5.23 -5.64 18.65
N MET A 99 -6.28 -6.08 17.96
CA MET A 99 -6.51 -7.49 17.70
C MET A 99 -5.46 -8.06 16.74
N VAL A 100 -5.20 -7.35 15.64
CA VAL A 100 -4.19 -7.72 14.65
C VAL A 100 -2.80 -7.73 15.28
N GLN A 101 -2.46 -6.71 16.08
CA GLN A 101 -1.18 -6.62 16.76
C GLN A 101 -0.93 -7.79 17.72
N ARG A 102 -1.95 -8.19 18.52
CA ARG A 102 -1.83 -9.35 19.41
C ARG A 102 -1.62 -10.65 18.63
N ALA A 103 -2.40 -10.88 17.57
CA ALA A 103 -2.29 -12.07 16.75
C ALA A 103 -0.94 -12.15 16.02
N ALA A 104 -0.44 -11.05 15.47
CA ALA A 104 0.87 -10.97 14.81
C ALA A 104 2.03 -11.20 15.80
N ALA A 105 1.94 -10.65 17.02
CA ALA A 105 2.96 -10.81 18.06
C ALA A 105 3.13 -12.29 18.47
N GLU A 106 2.06 -13.08 18.55
CA GLU A 106 2.15 -14.52 18.80
C GLU A 106 2.96 -15.28 17.75
N LEU A 107 3.04 -14.74 16.54
CA LEU A 107 3.74 -15.33 15.39
C LEU A 107 5.08 -14.64 15.11
N GLN A 108 5.47 -13.69 15.95
CA GLN A 108 6.70 -12.91 15.82
C GLN A 108 6.77 -12.13 14.49
N ILE A 109 5.60 -11.71 13.95
CA ILE A 109 5.50 -10.87 12.76
C ILE A 109 5.34 -9.41 13.21
N GLU A 110 6.14 -8.51 12.64
CA GLU A 110 6.00 -7.08 12.89
C GLU A 110 4.68 -6.56 12.27
N MET A 111 3.82 -5.95 13.10
CA MET A 111 2.58 -5.31 12.62
C MET A 111 2.82 -3.82 12.41
N VAL A 112 2.59 -3.35 11.19
CA VAL A 112 2.74 -1.94 10.78
C VAL A 112 1.37 -1.35 10.49
N PRO A 113 0.91 -0.36 11.27
CA PRO A 113 -0.31 0.39 10.95
C PRO A 113 -0.08 1.24 9.70
N SER A 114 -0.70 0.88 8.59
CA SER A 114 -0.43 1.56 7.32
C SER A 114 -1.58 1.37 6.32
N ARG A 115 -1.90 2.44 5.57
CA ARG A 115 -2.78 2.40 4.39
C ARG A 115 -2.04 2.02 3.11
N ARG A 116 -0.74 1.72 3.21
CA ARG A 116 0.03 1.20 2.08
C ARG A 116 -0.31 -0.28 1.84
N THR A 117 -1.57 -0.53 1.48
CA THR A 117 -2.18 -1.85 1.31
C THR A 117 -2.85 -1.96 -0.07
N TYR A 118 -2.09 -1.63 -1.11
CA TYR A 118 -2.63 -1.46 -2.47
C TYR A 118 -3.14 -2.75 -3.10
N ALA A 119 -2.41 -3.85 -2.97
CA ALA A 119 -2.82 -5.14 -3.52
C ALA A 119 -4.08 -5.69 -2.84
N LEU A 120 -4.17 -5.49 -1.54
CA LEU A 120 -5.35 -5.88 -0.77
C LEU A 120 -6.58 -5.06 -1.16
N ILE A 121 -6.44 -3.73 -1.34
CA ILE A 121 -7.54 -2.86 -1.76
C ILE A 121 -8.06 -3.27 -3.13
N ASP A 122 -7.17 -3.49 -4.11
CA ASP A 122 -7.55 -3.95 -5.44
C ASP A 122 -8.33 -5.28 -5.37
N TRP A 123 -7.87 -6.21 -4.53
CA TRP A 123 -8.56 -7.48 -4.33
C TRP A 123 -9.90 -7.32 -3.60
N MET A 124 -10.00 -6.44 -2.64
CA MET A 124 -11.28 -6.13 -1.97
C MET A 124 -12.30 -5.53 -2.94
N GLU A 125 -11.87 -4.65 -3.84
CA GLU A 125 -12.72 -4.10 -4.90
C GLU A 125 -13.16 -5.19 -5.90
N GLU A 126 -12.26 -6.07 -6.32
CA GLU A 126 -12.57 -7.24 -7.16
C GLU A 126 -13.64 -8.10 -6.47
N ARG A 127 -13.46 -8.44 -5.18
CA ARG A 127 -14.43 -9.23 -4.43
C ARG A 127 -15.77 -8.54 -4.27
N SER A 128 -15.78 -7.23 -4.11
CA SER A 128 -17.01 -6.43 -3.99
C SER A 128 -17.84 -6.43 -5.28
N ARG A 129 -17.19 -6.51 -6.45
CA ARG A 129 -17.86 -6.58 -7.75
C ARG A 129 -18.23 -7.99 -8.16
N GLU A 130 -17.36 -8.97 -7.90
CA GLU A 130 -17.42 -10.26 -8.57
C GLU A 130 -17.75 -11.42 -7.65
N VAL A 131 -17.49 -11.31 -6.36
CA VAL A 131 -17.67 -12.40 -5.41
C VAL A 131 -18.91 -12.17 -4.55
N TYR A 132 -18.95 -11.11 -3.76
CA TYR A 132 -20.01 -10.88 -2.79
C TYR A 132 -21.42 -10.79 -3.41
N PRO A 133 -21.64 -10.15 -4.59
CA PRO A 133 -22.97 -10.09 -5.19
C PRO A 133 -23.58 -11.44 -5.58
N LYS A 134 -22.75 -12.49 -5.69
CA LYS A 134 -23.18 -13.83 -6.05
C LYS A 134 -23.43 -14.73 -4.84
N GLU A 135 -23.11 -14.24 -3.64
CA GLU A 135 -23.26 -15.01 -2.40
C GLU A 135 -24.65 -14.87 -1.80
N GLU A 136 -25.16 -15.95 -1.23
CA GLU A 136 -26.41 -15.93 -0.47
C GLU A 136 -26.31 -14.99 0.73
N GLY A 137 -27.36 -14.21 0.97
CA GLY A 137 -27.38 -13.20 2.02
C GLY A 137 -26.71 -11.89 1.66
N TYR A 138 -26.32 -11.70 0.40
CA TYR A 138 -25.73 -10.43 -0.06
C TYR A 138 -26.70 -9.25 0.14
N MET A 139 -26.18 -8.19 0.74
CA MET A 139 -26.90 -6.93 0.97
C MET A 139 -26.37 -5.87 0.00
N ALA A 140 -27.16 -5.55 -1.01
CA ALA A 140 -26.81 -4.46 -1.94
C ALA A 140 -26.89 -3.10 -1.22
N GLY A 141 -25.86 -2.31 -1.37
CA GLY A 141 -25.77 -0.94 -0.84
C GLY A 141 -24.84 -0.81 0.37
N PRO A 142 -24.56 0.43 0.79
CA PRO A 142 -23.70 0.66 1.94
C PRO A 142 -24.42 0.18 3.20
N LEU A 143 -23.83 -0.80 3.87
CA LEU A 143 -24.34 -1.37 5.15
C LEU A 143 -24.37 -0.38 6.30
N ALA A 144 -23.57 0.64 6.22
CA ALA A 144 -23.58 1.91 6.92
C ALA A 144 -22.79 2.90 6.04
N PRO A 145 -23.10 4.19 6.02
CA PRO A 145 -22.17 5.12 5.44
C PRO A 145 -20.82 4.90 6.17
N PRO A 146 -19.70 4.83 5.44
CA PRO A 146 -18.40 4.86 6.10
C PRO A 146 -18.43 6.05 7.05
N PRO A 147 -17.92 5.95 8.29
CA PRO A 147 -17.80 7.11 9.14
C PRO A 147 -17.12 8.18 8.30
N ALA A 148 -17.76 9.38 8.22
CA ALA A 148 -17.15 10.48 7.48
C ALA A 148 -15.70 10.56 7.97
N PRO A 149 -14.71 10.49 7.10
CA PRO A 149 -13.33 10.57 7.53
C PRO A 149 -13.25 11.85 8.36
N LEU A 150 -12.91 11.73 9.64
CA LEU A 150 -12.55 12.88 10.42
C LEU A 150 -11.37 13.50 9.68
N SER A 151 -11.65 14.57 8.93
CA SER A 151 -10.62 15.32 8.24
C SER A 151 -9.72 15.91 9.31
N THR A 152 -8.74 15.13 9.74
CA THR A 152 -7.71 15.65 10.63
C THR A 152 -6.95 16.67 9.80
N PRO A 153 -6.89 17.95 10.25
CA PRO A 153 -6.13 18.95 9.53
C PRO A 153 -4.69 18.45 9.31
N ALA A 154 -4.18 18.62 8.10
CA ALA A 154 -2.80 18.25 7.82
C ALA A 154 -1.87 19.09 8.69
N VAL A 155 -0.94 18.43 9.38
CA VAL A 155 0.09 19.10 10.18
C VAL A 155 1.39 19.25 9.37
N PRO A 156 2.18 20.30 9.59
CA PRO A 156 3.44 20.46 8.88
C PRO A 156 4.35 19.25 9.03
N LEU A 157 5.03 18.86 7.95
CA LEU A 157 6.05 17.82 8.02
C LEU A 157 7.06 18.14 9.12
N PRO A 158 7.44 17.16 9.97
CA PRO A 158 8.51 17.35 10.95
C PRO A 158 9.79 17.84 10.27
N GLU A 159 10.56 18.69 10.94
CA GLU A 159 11.80 19.23 10.39
C GLU A 159 12.78 18.14 9.92
N ALA A 160 12.81 17.02 10.62
CA ALA A 160 13.67 15.88 10.27
C ALA A 160 13.36 15.27 8.89
N VAL A 161 12.11 15.31 8.43
CA VAL A 161 11.65 14.79 7.12
C VAL A 161 11.37 15.89 6.10
N ARG A 162 11.51 17.15 6.50
CA ARG A 162 11.44 18.26 5.57
C ARG A 162 12.79 18.39 4.87
N GLY A 163 12.79 18.34 3.54
CA GLY A 163 13.96 18.66 2.74
C GLY A 163 14.42 20.12 2.94
N ASP A 164 15.67 20.39 2.67
CA ASP A 164 16.18 21.79 2.64
C ASP A 164 15.62 22.54 1.41
N ALA A 165 15.25 21.77 0.37
CA ALA A 165 14.51 22.23 -0.79
C ALA A 165 13.65 21.10 -1.36
N TRP A 166 12.71 21.47 -2.22
CA TRP A 166 11.88 20.50 -2.94
C TRP A 166 11.56 21.03 -4.36
N THR A 167 11.19 20.11 -5.24
CA THR A 167 10.63 20.45 -6.54
C THR A 167 9.59 19.44 -6.98
N TRP A 168 8.60 19.92 -7.72
CA TRP A 168 7.72 19.05 -8.47
C TRP A 168 8.47 18.39 -9.62
N ALA A 169 8.21 17.13 -9.87
CA ALA A 169 8.89 16.40 -10.93
C ALA A 169 7.92 15.47 -11.65
N THR A 170 8.32 15.08 -12.84
CA THR A 170 7.61 14.09 -13.64
C THR A 170 8.63 13.11 -14.19
N LEU A 171 8.32 11.81 -14.10
CA LEU A 171 9.12 10.74 -14.69
C LEU A 171 8.25 9.94 -15.67
N PRO A 172 8.79 9.50 -16.81
CA PRO A 172 8.11 8.54 -17.67
C PRO A 172 7.87 7.22 -16.92
N LEU A 173 6.75 6.58 -17.16
CA LEU A 173 6.43 5.29 -16.55
C LEU A 173 7.51 4.24 -16.84
N GLY A 174 8.07 4.24 -18.07
CA GLY A 174 9.17 3.36 -18.45
C GLY A 174 10.40 3.49 -17.56
N SER A 175 10.74 4.73 -17.15
CA SER A 175 11.85 4.94 -16.20
C SER A 175 11.55 4.35 -14.82
N LEU A 176 10.28 4.36 -14.38
CA LEU A 176 9.89 3.76 -13.10
C LEU A 176 9.92 2.23 -13.13
N ALA A 177 9.76 1.62 -14.29
CA ALA A 177 9.89 0.18 -14.46
C ALA A 177 11.33 -0.31 -14.16
N GLU A 178 12.32 0.54 -14.38
CA GLU A 178 13.73 0.28 -14.10
C GLU A 178 14.13 0.55 -12.63
N ALA A 179 13.23 1.09 -11.83
CA ALA A 179 13.54 1.52 -10.46
C ALA A 179 14.04 0.39 -9.54
N GLY A 180 13.70 -0.87 -9.85
CA GLY A 180 14.22 -2.05 -9.14
C GLY A 180 15.73 -2.25 -9.29
N GLU A 181 16.34 -1.71 -10.35
CA GLU A 181 17.78 -1.80 -10.63
C GLU A 181 18.57 -0.62 -10.04
N TRP A 182 17.90 0.40 -9.54
CA TRP A 182 18.56 1.57 -9.00
C TRP A 182 19.21 1.29 -7.63
N PRO A 183 20.39 1.83 -7.37
CA PRO A 183 21.02 1.72 -6.06
C PRO A 183 20.32 2.66 -5.05
N LEU A 184 19.33 2.12 -4.36
CA LEU A 184 18.50 2.86 -3.40
C LEU A 184 18.84 2.44 -1.97
N GLY A 185 19.06 3.41 -1.09
CA GLY A 185 19.20 3.17 0.34
C GLY A 185 17.87 2.80 0.99
N PHE A 186 16.79 3.45 0.55
CA PHE A 186 15.42 3.21 1.01
C PHE A 186 14.46 3.18 -0.17
N ASN A 187 13.55 2.20 -0.20
CA ASN A 187 12.59 2.12 -1.28
C ASN A 187 11.23 1.58 -0.83
N GLY A 188 10.23 1.87 -1.65
CA GLY A 188 8.90 1.30 -1.58
C GLY A 188 8.36 1.21 -3.00
N LEU A 189 8.90 0.27 -3.79
CA LEU A 189 8.56 0.10 -5.19
C LEU A 189 7.25 -0.68 -5.35
N LEU A 190 6.60 -0.47 -6.49
CA LEU A 190 5.41 -1.20 -6.92
C LEU A 190 5.69 -1.73 -8.33
N PRO A 191 5.19 -2.91 -8.69
CA PRO A 191 5.31 -3.39 -10.06
C PRO A 191 4.47 -2.53 -11.00
N ILE A 192 5.00 -2.32 -12.19
CA ILE A 192 4.28 -1.69 -13.29
C ILE A 192 3.51 -2.77 -14.03
N HIS A 193 2.20 -2.60 -14.19
CA HIS A 193 1.38 -3.56 -14.93
C HIS A 193 1.73 -3.53 -16.42
N PRO A 194 1.87 -4.71 -17.06
CA PRO A 194 2.09 -4.79 -18.48
C PRO A 194 0.97 -4.10 -19.28
N GLY A 195 1.33 -3.43 -20.38
CA GLY A 195 0.37 -2.79 -21.26
C GLY A 195 0.04 -1.33 -20.96
N MET A 196 0.61 -0.75 -19.89
CA MET A 196 0.59 0.69 -19.70
C MET A 196 1.57 1.38 -20.67
N ASP A 197 1.21 2.59 -21.10
CA ASP A 197 2.06 3.41 -21.98
C ASP A 197 3.35 3.82 -21.24
N PRO A 198 4.56 3.41 -21.70
CA PRO A 198 5.81 3.73 -21.04
C PRO A 198 6.14 5.23 -21.05
N ASP A 199 5.58 6.00 -21.97
CA ASP A 199 5.78 7.45 -22.05
C ASP A 199 4.81 8.24 -21.16
N GLN A 200 3.86 7.56 -20.51
CA GLN A 200 2.91 8.22 -19.60
C GLN A 200 3.66 8.96 -18.48
N PRO A 201 3.47 10.27 -18.33
CA PRO A 201 4.12 11.04 -17.28
C PRO A 201 3.52 10.75 -15.90
N ILE A 202 4.37 10.36 -14.98
CA ILE A 202 4.03 10.10 -13.58
C ILE A 202 4.52 11.26 -12.72
N PRO A 203 3.61 11.99 -12.04
CA PRO A 203 3.96 13.11 -11.20
C PRO A 203 4.56 12.65 -9.87
N GLY A 204 5.41 13.49 -9.31
CA GLY A 204 5.99 13.23 -8.01
C GLY A 204 6.67 14.43 -7.39
N LEU A 205 7.20 14.20 -6.21
CA LEU A 205 7.90 15.18 -5.40
C LEU A 205 9.36 14.73 -5.23
N ARG A 206 10.30 15.62 -5.52
CA ARG A 206 11.72 15.44 -5.20
C ARG A 206 12.08 16.32 -4.02
N LEU A 207 12.63 15.72 -2.99
CA LEU A 207 13.13 16.37 -1.79
C LEU A 207 14.65 16.38 -1.82
N PHE A 208 15.27 17.49 -1.46
CA PHE A 208 16.72 17.66 -1.49
C PHE A 208 17.27 18.01 -0.12
N SER A 209 18.38 17.38 0.24
CA SER A 209 19.16 17.77 1.41
C SER A 209 20.65 17.42 1.19
N PRO A 210 21.53 18.40 1.02
CA PRO A 210 22.95 18.15 0.74
C PRO A 210 23.66 17.31 1.81
N THR A 211 23.25 17.43 3.06
CA THR A 211 23.94 16.78 4.19
C THR A 211 23.12 15.71 4.90
N ARG A 212 21.79 15.64 4.69
CA ARG A 212 20.88 14.76 5.43
C ARG A 212 20.05 13.82 4.56
N ALA A 213 20.31 13.76 3.23
CA ALA A 213 19.44 13.04 2.30
C ALA A 213 19.18 11.57 2.73
N LEU A 214 20.21 10.84 3.15
CA LEU A 214 20.04 9.44 3.60
C LEU A 214 19.21 9.34 4.89
N ALA A 215 19.45 10.24 5.85
CA ALA A 215 18.68 10.28 7.10
C ALA A 215 17.22 10.70 6.83
N LEU A 216 17.01 11.68 5.95
CA LEU A 216 15.70 12.12 5.50
C LEU A 216 14.95 10.97 4.80
N ALA A 217 15.62 10.19 3.95
CA ALA A 217 15.06 9.03 3.32
C ALA A 217 14.66 7.95 4.35
N GLY A 218 15.51 7.67 5.34
CA GLY A 218 15.19 6.74 6.42
C GLY A 218 13.96 7.17 7.24
N TRP A 219 13.88 8.45 7.59
CA TRP A 219 12.72 9.00 8.28
C TRP A 219 11.44 8.93 7.45
N LEU A 220 11.51 9.32 6.18
CA LEU A 220 10.37 9.27 5.27
C LEU A 220 9.86 7.83 5.08
N GLY A 221 10.78 6.87 4.95
CA GLY A 221 10.41 5.44 4.91
C GLY A 221 9.69 4.98 6.16
N GLY A 222 10.09 5.47 7.33
CA GLY A 222 9.44 5.18 8.62
C GLY A 222 8.03 5.78 8.76
N LEU A 223 7.69 6.82 7.99
CA LEU A 223 6.33 7.36 7.95
C LEU A 223 5.35 6.49 7.14
N GLU A 224 5.83 5.51 6.38
CA GLU A 224 4.98 4.72 5.47
C GLU A 224 4.20 5.61 4.50
N PRO A 225 4.85 6.29 3.54
CA PRO A 225 4.19 7.23 2.62
C PRO A 225 3.18 6.50 1.73
N VAL A 226 1.94 7.02 1.65
CA VAL A 226 0.82 6.37 0.98
C VAL A 226 0.46 7.05 -0.33
N ARG A 227 0.16 8.35 -0.29
CA ARG A 227 -0.20 9.14 -1.47
C ARG A 227 0.09 10.62 -1.27
N LEU A 228 0.23 11.32 -2.38
CA LEU A 228 0.17 12.77 -2.45
C LEU A 228 -1.24 13.19 -2.89
N ARG A 229 -1.80 14.22 -2.28
CA ARG A 229 -3.08 14.81 -2.70
C ARG A 229 -3.09 16.32 -2.57
N ILE A 230 -4.00 16.95 -3.28
CA ILE A 230 -4.24 18.39 -3.18
C ILE A 230 -5.53 18.61 -2.40
N ASP A 231 -5.48 19.49 -1.41
CA ASP A 231 -6.61 19.98 -0.66
C ASP A 231 -6.61 21.52 -0.70
N GLY A 232 -7.53 22.10 -1.46
CA GLY A 232 -7.47 23.51 -1.80
C GLY A 232 -6.16 23.88 -2.51
N ARG A 233 -5.25 24.52 -1.79
CA ARG A 233 -3.91 24.88 -2.29
C ARG A 233 -2.79 24.13 -1.56
N GLN A 234 -3.14 23.21 -0.72
CA GLN A 234 -2.17 22.45 0.07
C GLN A 234 -1.77 21.15 -0.63
N LEU A 235 -0.47 20.92 -0.76
CA LEU A 235 0.08 19.62 -1.12
C LEU A 235 0.24 18.82 0.18
N ILE A 236 -0.46 17.71 0.26
CA ILE A 236 -0.53 16.85 1.45
C ILE A 236 0.06 15.48 1.11
N LEU A 237 0.89 14.97 2.01
CA LEU A 237 1.33 13.59 2.04
C LEU A 237 0.51 12.83 3.08
N ASP A 238 -0.32 11.91 2.63
CA ASP A 238 -0.93 10.93 3.52
C ASP A 238 0.08 9.79 3.77
N ALA A 239 0.22 9.40 5.03
CA ALA A 239 1.20 8.42 5.48
C ALA A 239 0.64 7.55 6.62
N GLY A 240 1.27 6.41 6.88
CA GLY A 240 0.85 5.54 7.97
C GLY A 240 -0.61 5.12 7.88
N GLN A 241 -1.27 5.04 9.02
CA GLN A 241 -2.67 4.68 9.13
C GLN A 241 -3.60 5.91 9.01
N ASP A 242 -3.30 6.99 9.72
CA ASP A 242 -4.20 8.13 9.89
C ASP A 242 -3.48 9.49 9.74
N ASP A 243 -2.19 9.50 9.39
CA ASP A 243 -1.40 10.71 9.32
C ASP A 243 -1.60 11.45 7.99
N SER A 244 -1.74 12.77 8.07
CA SER A 244 -1.75 13.69 6.94
C SER A 244 -0.76 14.82 7.20
N TRP A 245 0.23 14.95 6.33
CA TRP A 245 1.33 15.90 6.48
C TRP A 245 1.25 16.99 5.43
N LEU A 246 1.22 18.24 5.86
CA LEU A 246 1.37 19.38 4.96
C LEU A 246 2.82 19.44 4.46
N VAL A 247 3.00 19.22 3.16
CA VAL A 247 4.30 19.35 2.51
C VAL A 247 4.60 20.81 2.21
N THR A 248 3.64 21.48 1.55
CA THR A 248 3.76 22.90 1.19
C THR A 248 2.41 23.48 0.77
N ASP A 249 2.33 24.81 0.78
CA ASP A 249 1.29 25.56 0.08
C ASP A 249 1.73 25.84 -1.35
N LEU A 250 0.84 25.61 -2.30
CA LEU A 250 1.03 25.89 -3.72
C LEU A 250 0.36 27.22 -4.11
N ASP A 251 0.84 27.85 -5.15
CA ASP A 251 0.06 28.91 -5.81
C ASP A 251 -1.14 28.30 -6.57
N ALA A 252 -2.01 29.15 -7.08
CA ALA A 252 -3.23 28.70 -7.73
C ALA A 252 -2.97 27.88 -9.02
N GLU A 253 -1.94 28.23 -9.79
CA GLU A 253 -1.54 27.50 -10.99
C GLU A 253 -0.93 26.14 -10.65
N GLY A 254 -0.02 26.09 -9.68
CA GLY A 254 0.61 24.87 -9.21
C GLY A 254 -0.41 23.87 -8.65
N ALA A 255 -1.36 24.36 -7.84
CA ALA A 255 -2.44 23.52 -7.32
C ALA A 255 -3.32 22.92 -8.43
N LYS A 256 -3.68 23.73 -9.42
CA LYS A 256 -4.44 23.26 -10.59
C LYS A 256 -3.67 22.26 -11.44
N ALA A 257 -2.39 22.51 -11.69
CA ALA A 257 -1.52 21.63 -12.46
C ALA A 257 -1.33 20.26 -11.74
N ALA A 258 -1.07 20.29 -10.42
CA ALA A 258 -0.92 19.08 -9.62
C ALA A 258 -2.23 18.26 -9.57
N HIS A 259 -3.38 18.91 -9.38
CA HIS A 259 -4.69 18.24 -9.40
C HIS A 259 -4.96 17.59 -10.76
N HIS A 260 -4.65 18.28 -11.85
CA HIS A 260 -4.78 17.72 -13.20
C HIS A 260 -3.89 16.48 -13.39
N ALA A 261 -2.61 16.58 -12.99
CA ALA A 261 -1.66 15.47 -13.09
C ALA A 261 -2.14 14.24 -12.30
N PHE A 262 -2.61 14.41 -11.06
CA PHE A 262 -3.13 13.31 -10.26
C PHE A 262 -4.41 12.70 -10.86
N THR A 263 -5.31 13.53 -11.41
CA THR A 263 -6.50 13.04 -12.08
C THR A 263 -6.15 12.22 -13.32
N THR A 264 -5.16 12.67 -14.11
CA THR A 264 -4.68 11.97 -15.30
C THR A 264 -4.10 10.60 -14.94
N THR A 265 -3.26 10.52 -13.89
CA THR A 265 -2.67 9.23 -13.49
C THR A 265 -3.70 8.26 -12.93
N ARG A 266 -4.77 8.73 -12.26
CA ARG A 266 -5.89 7.84 -11.88
C ARG A 266 -6.53 7.16 -13.09
N GLN A 267 -6.66 7.88 -14.19
CA GLN A 267 -7.29 7.37 -15.41
C GLN A 267 -6.40 6.40 -16.19
N HIS A 268 -5.10 6.64 -16.23
CA HIS A 268 -4.17 5.95 -17.12
C HIS A 268 -3.22 4.96 -16.43
N THR A 269 -2.90 5.17 -15.16
CA THR A 269 -1.89 4.40 -14.42
C THR A 269 -2.33 4.02 -13.01
N GLN A 270 -3.64 3.89 -12.77
CA GLN A 270 -4.18 3.56 -11.44
C GLN A 270 -3.72 4.53 -10.33
N GLY A 271 -3.47 5.80 -10.68
CA GLY A 271 -3.07 6.82 -9.72
C GLY A 271 -1.61 6.76 -9.27
N LEU A 272 -0.70 6.23 -10.09
CA LEU A 272 0.71 6.20 -9.75
C LEU A 272 1.28 7.61 -9.52
N GLN A 273 2.13 7.71 -8.51
CA GLN A 273 2.85 8.90 -8.09
C GLN A 273 4.21 8.47 -7.52
N PHE A 274 5.10 9.40 -7.26
CA PHE A 274 6.34 9.07 -6.55
C PHE A 274 6.80 10.17 -5.59
N ILE A 275 7.62 9.77 -4.61
CA ILE A 275 8.48 10.65 -3.82
C ILE A 275 9.90 10.17 -3.95
N ALA A 276 10.82 11.10 -4.17
CA ALA A 276 12.24 10.82 -4.26
C ALA A 276 13.02 11.73 -3.31
N VAL A 277 14.13 11.21 -2.77
CA VAL A 277 15.07 11.96 -1.93
C VAL A 277 16.44 11.92 -2.57
N GLN A 278 17.05 13.09 -2.74
CA GLN A 278 18.37 13.28 -3.34
C GLN A 278 19.19 14.30 -2.54
N THR A 279 20.50 14.30 -2.72
CA THR A 279 21.37 15.31 -2.10
C THR A 279 21.18 16.68 -2.75
N THR A 280 21.17 16.74 -4.08
CA THR A 280 21.00 17.97 -4.87
C THR A 280 20.16 17.67 -6.13
N PRO A 281 19.58 18.69 -6.77
CA PRO A 281 18.82 18.50 -8.02
C PRO A 281 19.60 17.83 -9.15
N ASP A 282 20.90 18.09 -9.22
CA ASP A 282 21.78 17.59 -10.29
C ASP A 282 22.37 16.20 -10.01
N ASN A 283 22.21 15.69 -8.79
CA ASN A 283 22.69 14.35 -8.46
C ASN A 283 21.74 13.29 -9.04
N PRO A 284 22.19 12.42 -9.95
CA PRO A 284 21.34 11.40 -10.54
C PRO A 284 20.96 10.29 -9.55
N ARG A 285 21.68 10.17 -8.43
CA ARG A 285 21.44 9.14 -7.42
C ARG A 285 20.30 9.51 -6.49
N PHE A 286 19.41 8.57 -6.24
CA PHE A 286 18.40 8.67 -5.21
C PHE A 286 18.90 8.00 -3.90
N GLU A 287 18.74 8.68 -2.76
CA GLU A 287 18.96 8.09 -1.43
C GLU A 287 17.71 7.31 -0.98
N GLY A 288 16.54 7.70 -1.47
CA GLY A 288 15.28 6.99 -1.29
C GLY A 288 14.30 7.26 -2.40
N PHE A 289 13.46 6.26 -2.71
CA PHE A 289 12.44 6.35 -3.75
C PHE A 289 11.22 5.53 -3.39
N TRP A 290 10.05 6.13 -3.39
CA TRP A 290 8.77 5.46 -3.13
C TRP A 290 7.82 5.68 -4.29
N MET A 291 7.30 4.60 -4.82
CA MET A 291 6.12 4.63 -5.67
C MET A 291 4.89 4.65 -4.79
N LEU A 292 3.97 5.53 -5.07
CA LEU A 292 2.72 5.73 -4.34
C LEU A 292 1.54 5.53 -5.29
N ARG A 293 0.36 5.34 -4.73
CA ARG A 293 -0.89 5.29 -5.52
C ARG A 293 -1.93 6.20 -4.88
N ASP A 294 -2.53 7.06 -5.71
CA ASP A 294 -3.66 7.89 -5.33
C ASP A 294 -4.95 7.05 -5.43
N GLN A 295 -5.16 6.21 -4.44
CA GLN A 295 -6.38 5.42 -4.27
C GLN A 295 -7.32 6.11 -3.29
N PRO A 296 -8.66 6.02 -3.50
CA PRO A 296 -9.63 6.41 -2.48
C PRO A 296 -9.40 5.59 -1.21
N ASP A 297 -9.76 6.17 -0.07
CA ASP A 297 -9.75 5.43 1.19
C ASP A 297 -10.76 4.27 1.10
N PRO A 298 -10.40 3.07 1.51
CA PRO A 298 -11.21 1.86 1.40
C PRO A 298 -12.44 1.87 2.30
#